data_10abac673fcf3d310fb42bc410e6279b
#
_entry.id   10abac673fcf3d310fb42bc410e6279b
#
_cell.length_a   1.000
_cell.length_b   1.000
_cell.length_c   1.000
_cell.angle_alpha   90.00
_cell.angle_beta   90.00
_cell.angle_gamma   90.00
#
_symmetry.space_group_name_H-M   'P 1'
#
loop_
_entity.id
_entity.type
_entity.pdbx_description
1 polymer ?
#
loop_
_entity_poly.entity_id
_entity_poly.type
_entity_poly.pdbx_seq_one_letter_code
_entity_poly.pdbx_strand_id
1 'polypeptide(L)'
;MVILHVTVQVKPEHVREFLEAVRHDAEHSEGDEPGCLRFDVVQDRDDTNRFYYYEVYKDEAALEAHRQSPHFKLYAEKTRSWLAAQPERRFGKNLIPSDSDWR
;
A
#
# COMPACT_ATOMS: atom_id res chain seq x y z
N MET A 1 -11.78 -7.47 9.24
CA MET A 1 -10.77 -7.07 8.24
C MET A 1 -9.79 -6.08 8.84
N VAL A 2 -8.60 -6.02 8.28
CA VAL A 2 -7.60 -5.03 8.67
C VAL A 2 -7.49 -4.00 7.55
N ILE A 3 -7.68 -2.75 7.90
CA ILE A 3 -7.55 -1.63 6.96
C ILE A 3 -6.24 -0.91 7.27
N LEU A 4 -5.46 -0.64 6.23
CA LEU A 4 -4.21 0.10 6.37
C LEU A 4 -4.23 1.31 5.45
N HIS A 5 -4.05 2.48 6.05
CA HIS A 5 -3.87 3.74 5.33
C HIS A 5 -2.40 4.11 5.40
N VAL A 6 -1.79 4.38 4.25
CA VAL A 6 -0.38 4.77 4.20
C VAL A 6 -0.27 6.10 3.49
N THR A 7 0.53 7.00 4.03
CA THR A 7 0.91 8.25 3.36
C THR A 7 2.39 8.20 3.07
N VAL A 8 2.77 8.44 1.81
CA VAL A 8 4.15 8.38 1.35
C VAL A 8 4.51 9.69 0.66
N GLN A 9 5.64 10.27 1.05
CA GLN A 9 6.20 11.44 0.39
C GLN A 9 7.45 11.02 -0.36
N VAL A 10 7.45 11.22 -1.68
CA VAL A 10 8.54 10.79 -2.57
C VAL A 10 9.39 11.98 -2.97
N LYS A 11 10.70 11.77 -3.10
CA LYS A 11 11.58 12.81 -3.64
C LYS A 11 11.17 13.10 -5.09
N PRO A 12 11.07 14.38 -5.51
CA PRO A 12 10.56 14.72 -6.84
C PRO A 12 11.28 14.01 -7.99
N GLU A 13 12.59 13.83 -7.86
CA GLU A 13 13.41 13.22 -8.92
C GLU A 13 13.16 11.72 -9.06
N HIS A 14 12.48 11.08 -8.12
CA HIS A 14 12.24 9.63 -8.13
C HIS A 14 10.77 9.23 -8.32
N VAL A 15 9.89 10.18 -8.62
CA VAL A 15 8.45 9.88 -8.72
C VAL A 15 8.15 8.86 -9.82
N ARG A 16 8.82 8.96 -10.98
CA ARG A 16 8.56 8.02 -12.09
C ARG A 16 8.92 6.59 -11.71
N GLU A 17 10.11 6.40 -11.15
CA GLU A 17 10.58 5.07 -10.72
C GLU A 17 9.71 4.54 -9.59
N PHE A 18 9.31 5.42 -8.69
CA PHE A 18 8.43 5.07 -7.58
C PHE A 18 7.09 4.53 -8.08
N LEU A 19 6.50 5.19 -9.07
CA LEU A 19 5.21 4.76 -9.63
C LEU A 19 5.29 3.36 -10.22
N GLU A 20 6.38 3.02 -10.90
CA GLU A 20 6.56 1.66 -11.42
C GLU A 20 6.71 0.64 -10.29
N ALA A 21 7.49 0.99 -9.26
CA ALA A 21 7.73 0.08 -8.14
C ALA A 21 6.45 -0.17 -7.33
N VAL A 22 5.67 0.87 -7.04
CA VAL A 22 4.44 0.72 -6.27
C VAL A 22 3.36 0.02 -7.09
N ARG A 23 3.32 0.24 -8.41
CA ARG A 23 2.38 -0.47 -9.28
C ARG A 23 2.64 -1.97 -9.22
N HIS A 24 3.89 -2.37 -9.33
CA HIS A 24 4.27 -3.78 -9.26
C HIS A 24 3.83 -4.40 -7.93
N ASP A 25 4.09 -3.70 -6.82
CA ASP A 25 3.69 -4.18 -5.50
C ASP A 25 2.17 -4.31 -5.39
N ALA A 26 1.44 -3.28 -5.79
CA ALA A 26 -0.02 -3.28 -5.69
C ALA A 26 -0.66 -4.38 -6.56
N GLU A 27 -0.22 -4.53 -7.79
CA GLU A 27 -0.77 -5.53 -8.70
C GLU A 27 -0.49 -6.95 -8.20
N HIS A 28 0.71 -7.22 -7.71
CA HIS A 28 1.05 -8.54 -7.18
C HIS A 28 0.40 -8.80 -5.82
N SER A 29 0.19 -7.76 -5.01
CA SER A 29 -0.52 -7.93 -3.73
C SER A 29 -1.96 -8.37 -3.97
N GLU A 30 -2.69 -7.69 -4.85
CA GLU A 30 -4.06 -8.08 -5.17
C GLU A 30 -4.13 -9.39 -5.97
N GLY A 31 -3.19 -9.59 -6.89
CA GLY A 31 -3.22 -10.74 -7.78
C GLY A 31 -2.73 -12.03 -7.16
N ASP A 32 -1.72 -11.97 -6.31
CA ASP A 32 -1.03 -13.16 -5.82
C ASP A 32 -1.34 -13.51 -4.36
N GLU A 33 -1.87 -12.57 -3.57
CA GLU A 33 -2.16 -12.78 -2.15
C GLU A 33 -3.65 -12.99 -1.94
N PRO A 34 -4.08 -14.21 -1.57
CA PRO A 34 -5.52 -14.46 -1.35
C PRO A 34 -6.14 -13.60 -0.27
N GLY A 35 -5.34 -13.17 0.70
CA GLY A 35 -5.81 -12.35 1.81
C GLY A 35 -5.75 -10.85 1.58
N CYS A 36 -5.15 -10.39 0.47
CA CYS A 36 -5.16 -8.99 0.10
C CYS A 36 -6.40 -8.71 -0.74
N LEU A 37 -7.39 -8.06 -0.15
CA LEU A 37 -8.68 -7.85 -0.80
C LEU A 37 -8.72 -6.57 -1.62
N ARG A 38 -7.85 -5.61 -1.31
CA ARG A 38 -7.79 -4.35 -2.01
C ARG A 38 -6.44 -3.68 -1.77
N PHE A 39 -5.91 -3.03 -2.80
CA PHE A 39 -4.69 -2.25 -2.68
C PHE A 39 -4.79 -1.09 -3.67
N ASP A 40 -5.26 0.06 -3.21
CA ASP A 40 -5.39 1.26 -4.03
C ASP A 40 -4.21 2.18 -3.80
N VAL A 41 -3.72 2.77 -4.88
CA VAL A 41 -2.67 3.79 -4.82
C VAL A 41 -3.25 5.07 -5.39
N VAL A 42 -3.26 6.13 -4.59
CA VAL A 42 -3.85 7.41 -4.94
C VAL A 42 -2.78 8.50 -4.87
N GLN A 43 -2.72 9.35 -5.87
CA GLN A 43 -1.82 10.50 -5.86
C GLN A 43 -2.55 11.71 -5.30
N ASP A 44 -1.88 12.47 -4.43
CA ASP A 44 -2.46 13.71 -3.91
C ASP A 44 -2.75 14.67 -5.07
N ARG A 45 -3.92 15.32 -5.03
CA ARG A 45 -4.34 16.21 -6.11
C ARG A 45 -3.42 17.42 -6.28
N ASP A 46 -2.93 17.97 -5.18
CA ASP A 46 -2.18 19.22 -5.19
C ASP A 46 -0.67 19.03 -5.03
N ASP A 47 -0.24 17.91 -4.47
CA ASP A 47 1.19 17.56 -4.32
C ASP A 47 1.45 16.24 -5.04
N THR A 48 1.96 16.31 -6.25
CA THR A 48 2.19 15.13 -7.10
C THR A 48 3.31 14.22 -6.58
N ASN A 49 4.00 14.63 -5.52
CA ASN A 49 5.03 13.81 -4.87
C ASN A 49 4.48 13.06 -3.66
N ARG A 50 3.20 13.23 -3.34
CA ARG A 50 2.55 12.57 -2.20
C ARG A 50 1.56 11.55 -2.67
N PHE A 51 1.58 10.38 -2.02
CA PHE A 51 0.72 9.25 -2.38
C PHE A 51 0.06 8.69 -1.14
N TYR A 52 -1.14 8.15 -1.33
CA TYR A 52 -1.91 7.49 -0.29
C TYR A 52 -2.22 6.08 -0.74
N TYR A 53 -2.04 5.10 0.16
CA TYR A 53 -2.47 3.74 -0.10
C TYR A 53 -3.67 3.43 0.77
N TYR A 54 -4.63 2.73 0.19
CA TYR A 54 -5.76 2.17 0.92
C TYR A 54 -5.69 0.66 0.69
N GLU A 55 -5.35 -0.07 1.76
CA GLU A 55 -5.12 -1.51 1.68
C GLU A 55 -6.09 -2.22 2.59
N VAL A 56 -6.66 -3.32 2.12
CA VAL A 56 -7.60 -4.14 2.89
C VAL A 56 -7.10 -5.57 2.91
N TYR A 57 -6.90 -6.09 4.12
CA TYR A 57 -6.47 -7.47 4.33
C TYR A 57 -7.55 -8.22 5.09
N LYS A 58 -7.70 -9.50 4.75
CA LYS A 58 -8.72 -10.36 5.35
C LYS A 58 -8.60 -10.42 6.88
N ASP A 59 -7.36 -10.51 7.38
CA ASP A 59 -7.05 -10.62 8.80
C ASP A 59 -5.58 -10.25 9.05
N GLU A 60 -5.14 -10.32 10.30
CA GLU A 60 -3.76 -10.02 10.66
C GLU A 60 -2.76 -10.98 10.00
N ALA A 61 -3.14 -12.24 9.85
CA ALA A 61 -2.27 -13.23 9.20
C ALA A 61 -2.03 -12.86 7.74
N ALA A 62 -3.05 -12.35 7.05
CA ALA A 62 -2.93 -11.90 5.66
C ALA A 62 -2.01 -10.68 5.54
N LEU A 63 -2.09 -9.76 6.49
CA LEU A 63 -1.20 -8.60 6.53
C LEU A 63 0.24 -9.04 6.73
N GLU A 64 0.48 -9.97 7.65
CA GLU A 64 1.83 -10.50 7.89
C GLU A 64 2.35 -11.25 6.67
N ALA A 65 1.50 -12.02 6.00
CA ALA A 65 1.88 -12.70 4.75
C ALA A 65 2.30 -11.68 3.68
N HIS A 66 1.59 -10.54 3.59
CA HIS A 66 1.97 -9.47 2.68
C HIS A 66 3.38 -8.95 2.99
N ARG A 67 3.68 -8.71 4.26
CA ARG A 67 5.00 -8.20 4.67
C ARG A 67 6.13 -9.16 4.34
N GLN A 68 5.84 -10.45 4.26
CA GLN A 68 6.83 -11.49 3.92
C GLN A 68 6.89 -11.79 2.43
N SER A 69 6.02 -11.20 1.63
CA SER A 69 5.97 -11.48 0.20
C SER A 69 7.20 -10.93 -0.54
N PRO A 70 7.62 -11.59 -1.63
CA PRO A 70 8.76 -11.10 -2.42
C PRO A 70 8.50 -9.74 -3.05
N HIS A 71 7.26 -9.47 -3.48
CA HIS A 71 6.93 -8.19 -4.11
C HIS A 71 6.96 -7.04 -3.10
N PHE A 72 6.52 -7.26 -1.85
CA PHE A 72 6.62 -6.22 -0.83
C PHE A 72 8.09 -5.92 -0.48
N LYS A 73 8.89 -6.97 -0.31
CA LYS A 73 10.32 -6.80 0.02
C LYS A 73 11.06 -6.06 -1.07
N LEU A 74 10.75 -6.37 -2.32
CA LEU A 74 11.33 -5.68 -3.48
C LEU A 74 10.93 -4.20 -3.48
N TYR A 75 9.66 -3.91 -3.25
CA TYR A 75 9.16 -2.55 -3.15
C TYR A 75 9.88 -1.78 -2.04
N ALA A 76 9.95 -2.36 -0.84
CA ALA A 76 10.58 -1.72 0.31
C ALA A 76 12.05 -1.42 0.06
N GLU A 77 12.77 -2.35 -0.54
CA GLU A 77 14.18 -2.18 -0.86
C GLU A 77 14.41 -1.08 -1.91
N LYS A 78 13.64 -1.12 -3.00
CA LYS A 78 13.80 -0.14 -4.08
C LYS A 78 13.45 1.26 -3.65
N THR A 79 12.38 1.43 -2.88
CA THR A 79 11.86 2.75 -2.56
C THR A 79 12.54 3.42 -1.38
N ARG A 80 13.32 2.68 -0.60
CA ARG A 80 13.93 3.19 0.64
C ARG A 80 14.64 4.52 0.45
N SER A 81 15.46 4.64 -0.58
CA SER A 81 16.24 5.85 -0.84
C SER A 81 15.48 6.93 -1.59
N TRP A 82 14.26 6.63 -2.07
CA TRP A 82 13.45 7.56 -2.86
C TRP A 82 12.46 8.35 -2.01
N LEU A 83 12.26 7.97 -0.75
CA LEU A 83 11.30 8.62 0.11
C LEU A 83 11.91 9.84 0.78
N ALA A 84 11.14 10.93 0.82
CA ALA A 84 11.57 12.18 1.45
C ALA A 84 11.36 12.16 2.97
N ALA A 85 10.53 11.24 3.47
CA ALA A 85 10.22 11.11 4.89
C ALA A 85 9.77 9.69 5.20
N GLN A 86 9.71 9.34 6.48
CA GLN A 86 9.17 8.07 6.92
C GLN A 86 7.70 7.97 6.52
N PRO A 87 7.27 6.84 5.93
CA PRO A 87 5.85 6.66 5.63
C PRO A 87 5.00 6.70 6.91
N GLU A 88 3.84 7.33 6.82
CA GLU A 88 2.86 7.30 7.90
C GLU A 88 1.91 6.15 7.66
N ARG A 89 1.72 5.31 8.69
CA ARG A 89 0.82 4.16 8.63
C ARG A 89 -0.23 4.27 9.73
N ARG A 90 -1.49 4.11 9.34
CA ARG A 90 -2.60 4.12 10.29
C ARG A 90 -3.46 2.90 10.04
N PHE A 91 -3.78 2.19 11.11
CA PHE A 91 -4.58 0.99 11.04
C PHE A 91 -6.00 1.29 11.44
N GLY A 92 -6.94 0.66 10.76
CA GLY A 92 -8.35 0.81 11.06
C GLY A 92 -9.08 -0.49 10.88
N LYS A 93 -10.38 -0.44 11.14
CA LYS A 93 -11.29 -1.54 10.85
C LYS A 93 -12.51 -0.97 10.14
N ASN A 94 -13.09 -1.73 9.23
CA ASN A 94 -14.26 -1.25 8.51
C ASN A 94 -15.50 -1.30 9.39
N LEU A 95 -16.26 -0.23 9.39
CA LEU A 95 -17.52 -0.13 10.09
C LEU A 95 -18.67 -0.13 9.10
N ILE A 96 -18.55 0.68 8.06
CA ILE A 96 -19.53 0.82 7.00
C ILE A 96 -18.77 0.80 5.68
N PRO A 97 -18.87 -0.25 4.86
CA PRO A 97 -19.63 -1.49 5.14
C PRO A 97 -18.97 -2.33 6.23
N SER A 98 -19.77 -3.16 6.89
CA SER A 98 -19.27 -4.14 7.84
C SER A 98 -18.55 -5.27 7.09
N ASP A 99 -17.87 -6.17 7.81
CA ASP A 99 -17.18 -7.29 7.17
C ASP A 99 -18.14 -8.15 6.33
N SER A 100 -19.35 -8.37 6.83
CA SER A 100 -20.34 -9.19 6.11
C SER A 100 -20.89 -8.52 4.86
N ASP A 101 -20.83 -7.19 4.80
CA ASP A 101 -21.33 -6.40 3.66
C ASP A 101 -20.21 -5.85 2.79
N TRP A 102 -18.99 -6.24 3.04
CA TRP A 102 -17.83 -5.68 2.32
C TRP A 102 -17.85 -6.11 0.85
N ARG A 103 -17.51 -5.17 -0.02
CA ARG A 103 -17.57 -5.34 -1.48
C ARG A 103 -16.28 -4.97 -2.17
#